data_76504b89b8ee7465dde46736378668d7
#
_entry.id   76504b89b8ee7465dde46736378668d7
#
_cell.length_a   1.000
_cell.length_b   1.000
_cell.length_c   1.000
_cell.angle_alpha   90.00
_cell.angle_beta   90.00
_cell.angle_gamma   90.00
#
_symmetry.space_group_name_H-M   'P 1'
#
loop_
_entity.id
_entity.type
_entity.pdbx_description
1 polymer ?
#
loop_
_entity_poly.entity_id
_entity_poly.type
_entity_poly.pdbx_seq_one_letter_code
_entity_poly.pdbx_strand_id
1 'polypeptide(L)'
;MTATSLFRIAAVLLMLFALGHTVGFLKFRPPTPAGETVRQEMNDVHFQVRGRTYSYGGFYVGFGLFNTLFLVFGSVLAWHLGSLASRAPQAIGPMGWALCMVMVGSLVLCCAWFNNIAVAFSAVLVICLGWASWLVRGAKL
;
A
#
# COMPACT_ATOMS: atom_id res chain seq x y z
N MET A 1 21.66 -3.12 10.96
CA MET A 1 20.32 -3.76 10.78
C MET A 1 20.47 -4.91 9.79
N THR A 2 19.79 -6.04 10.02
CA THR A 2 19.82 -7.20 9.10
C THR A 2 18.71 -7.06 8.04
N ALA A 3 18.85 -7.74 6.91
CA ALA A 3 17.80 -7.82 5.89
C ALA A 3 16.48 -8.35 6.47
N THR A 4 16.56 -9.36 7.34
CA THR A 4 15.42 -9.92 8.07
C THR A 4 14.66 -8.85 8.87
N SER A 5 15.38 -8.04 9.65
CA SER A 5 14.76 -6.97 10.46
C SER A 5 14.10 -5.91 9.58
N LEU A 6 14.75 -5.52 8.49
CA LEU A 6 14.21 -4.51 7.56
C LEU A 6 12.93 -4.99 6.86
N PHE A 7 12.89 -6.23 6.36
CA PHE A 7 11.66 -6.80 5.79
C PHE A 7 10.53 -6.93 6.82
N ARG A 8 10.84 -7.29 8.08
CA ARG A 8 9.82 -7.37 9.15
C ARG A 8 9.29 -5.99 9.53
N ILE A 9 10.17 -4.98 9.62
CA ILE A 9 9.74 -3.58 9.84
C ILE A 9 8.84 -3.14 8.69
N ALA A 10 9.23 -3.39 7.45
CA ALA A 10 8.40 -3.06 6.29
C ALA A 10 7.03 -3.78 6.34
N ALA A 11 6.97 -5.05 6.76
CA ALA A 11 5.72 -5.79 6.93
C ALA A 11 4.80 -5.13 7.96
N VAL A 12 5.32 -4.76 9.12
CA VAL A 12 4.54 -4.07 10.16
C VAL A 12 4.06 -2.71 9.67
N LEU A 13 4.93 -1.92 9.03
CA LEU A 13 4.57 -0.61 8.48
C LEU A 13 3.50 -0.72 7.39
N LEU A 14 3.58 -1.72 6.49
CA LEU A 14 2.54 -1.97 5.48
C LEU A 14 1.20 -2.31 6.13
N MET A 15 1.19 -3.12 7.19
CA MET A 15 -0.04 -3.44 7.92
C MET A 15 -0.62 -2.21 8.61
N LEU A 16 0.21 -1.40 9.26
CA LEU A 16 -0.23 -0.14 9.87
C LEU A 16 -0.75 0.84 8.82
N PHE A 17 -0.11 0.90 7.66
CA PHE A 17 -0.58 1.72 6.54
C PHE A 17 -1.93 1.22 6.02
N ALA A 18 -2.12 -0.10 5.86
CA ALA A 18 -3.40 -0.70 5.47
C ALA A 18 -4.52 -0.34 6.45
N LEU A 19 -4.27 -0.48 7.76
CA LEU A 19 -5.24 -0.14 8.80
C LEU A 19 -5.55 1.36 8.82
N GLY A 20 -4.52 2.20 8.81
CA GLY A 20 -4.68 3.66 8.78
C GLY A 20 -5.40 4.15 7.54
N HIS A 21 -5.05 3.59 6.36
CA HIS A 21 -5.73 3.87 5.10
C HIS A 21 -7.22 3.50 5.18
N THR A 22 -7.52 2.28 5.61
CA THR A 22 -8.91 1.80 5.68
C THR A 22 -9.76 2.64 6.62
N VAL A 23 -9.26 2.89 7.84
CA VAL A 23 -9.98 3.70 8.83
C VAL A 23 -10.14 5.15 8.35
N GLY A 24 -9.05 5.77 7.85
CA GLY A 24 -9.07 7.13 7.36
C GLY A 24 -9.99 7.29 6.15
N PHE A 25 -9.91 6.37 5.21
CA PHE A 25 -10.72 6.37 4.00
C PHE A 25 -12.21 6.17 4.28
N LEU A 26 -12.59 5.16 5.08
CA LEU A 26 -14.00 4.87 5.38
C LEU A 26 -14.65 5.92 6.30
N LYS A 27 -13.86 6.55 7.18
CA LYS A 27 -14.32 7.59 8.10
C LYS A 27 -14.20 9.00 7.55
N PHE A 28 -13.62 9.17 6.36
CA PHE A 28 -13.44 10.50 5.78
C PHE A 28 -14.78 11.22 5.60
N ARG A 29 -14.80 12.45 6.07
CA ARG A 29 -15.91 13.38 5.85
C ARG A 29 -15.34 14.64 5.21
N PRO A 30 -15.91 15.10 4.09
CA PRO A 30 -15.49 16.35 3.47
C PRO A 30 -15.63 17.52 4.47
N PRO A 31 -14.62 18.41 4.55
CA PRO A 31 -14.63 19.51 5.52
C PRO A 31 -15.54 20.68 5.13
N THR A 32 -16.10 20.68 3.91
CA THR A 32 -16.92 21.76 3.38
C THR A 32 -18.32 21.27 2.98
N PRO A 33 -19.36 22.11 3.06
CA PRO A 33 -20.69 21.75 2.57
C PRO A 33 -20.70 21.33 1.10
N ALA A 34 -19.95 22.02 0.25
CA ALA A 34 -19.82 21.68 -1.17
C ALA A 34 -19.23 20.26 -1.36
N GLY A 35 -18.20 19.90 -0.58
CA GLY A 35 -17.63 18.57 -0.61
C GLY A 35 -18.63 17.49 -0.16
N GLU A 36 -19.44 17.78 0.85
CA GLU A 36 -20.49 16.85 1.29
C GLU A 36 -21.57 16.67 0.21
N THR A 37 -21.96 17.74 -0.51
CA THR A 37 -22.86 17.64 -1.66
C THR A 37 -22.28 16.71 -2.73
N VAL A 38 -21.00 16.88 -3.11
CA VAL A 38 -20.35 15.99 -4.07
C VAL A 38 -20.36 14.54 -3.59
N ARG A 39 -20.09 14.31 -2.30
CA ARG A 39 -20.11 12.96 -1.72
C ARG A 39 -21.51 12.33 -1.81
N GLN A 40 -22.56 13.10 -1.56
CA GLN A 40 -23.96 12.65 -1.69
C GLN A 40 -24.27 12.32 -3.15
N GLU A 41 -23.96 13.21 -4.08
CA GLU A 41 -24.18 12.98 -5.51
C GLU A 41 -23.42 11.74 -6.02
N MET A 42 -22.19 11.49 -5.56
CA MET A 42 -21.48 10.26 -5.89
C MET A 42 -22.21 9.00 -5.44
N ASN A 43 -22.96 9.05 -4.34
CA ASN A 43 -23.76 7.92 -3.88
C ASN A 43 -25.09 7.79 -4.63
N ASP A 44 -25.71 8.92 -5.00
CA ASP A 44 -27.05 8.96 -5.60
C ASP A 44 -27.02 8.78 -7.11
N VAL A 45 -25.94 9.21 -7.79
CA VAL A 45 -25.77 9.03 -9.23
C VAL A 45 -25.29 7.61 -9.53
N HIS A 46 -26.08 6.92 -10.34
CA HIS A 46 -25.85 5.53 -10.71
C HIS A 46 -25.56 5.38 -12.20
N PHE A 47 -24.80 4.36 -12.53
CA PHE A 47 -24.52 3.94 -13.91
C PHE A 47 -24.66 2.43 -14.07
N GLN A 48 -24.93 1.97 -15.28
CA GLN A 48 -25.09 0.56 -15.57
C GLN A 48 -23.91 0.01 -16.38
N VAL A 49 -23.41 -1.14 -15.94
CA VAL A 49 -22.40 -1.90 -16.67
C VAL A 49 -22.84 -3.35 -16.72
N ARG A 50 -23.03 -3.88 -17.94
CA ARG A 50 -23.41 -5.29 -18.17
C ARG A 50 -24.61 -5.76 -17.32
N GLY A 51 -25.65 -4.94 -17.22
CA GLY A 51 -26.88 -5.27 -16.51
C GLY A 51 -26.83 -5.13 -14.98
N ARG A 52 -25.72 -4.61 -14.44
CA ARG A 52 -25.61 -4.29 -13.02
C ARG A 52 -25.54 -2.78 -12.81
N THR A 53 -26.21 -2.30 -11.78
CA THR A 53 -26.23 -0.88 -11.40
C THR A 53 -25.21 -0.62 -10.29
N TYR A 54 -24.42 0.43 -10.45
CA TYR A 54 -23.39 0.89 -9.51
C TYR A 54 -23.56 2.37 -9.25
N SER A 55 -23.21 2.84 -8.03
CA SER A 55 -23.00 4.26 -7.78
C SER A 55 -21.52 4.60 -7.92
N TYR A 56 -21.20 5.85 -8.26
CA TYR A 56 -19.81 6.34 -8.27
C TYR A 56 -19.18 6.26 -6.87
N GLY A 57 -19.94 6.51 -5.80
CA GLY A 57 -19.49 6.36 -4.43
C GLY A 57 -19.12 4.92 -4.08
N GLY A 58 -19.96 3.96 -4.47
CA GLY A 58 -19.66 2.53 -4.31
C GLY A 58 -18.41 2.10 -5.06
N PHE A 59 -18.22 2.62 -6.27
CA PHE A 59 -17.03 2.36 -7.08
C PHE A 59 -15.76 2.93 -6.43
N TYR A 60 -15.83 4.16 -5.91
CA TYR A 60 -14.76 4.79 -5.15
C TYR A 60 -14.38 3.97 -3.91
N VAL A 61 -15.38 3.51 -3.14
CA VAL A 61 -15.16 2.64 -1.97
C VAL A 61 -14.49 1.33 -2.38
N GLY A 62 -14.94 0.71 -3.47
CA GLY A 62 -14.34 -0.51 -4.00
C GLY A 62 -12.84 -0.35 -4.30
N PHE A 63 -12.45 0.73 -4.98
CA PHE A 63 -11.04 1.02 -5.25
C PHE A 63 -10.23 1.27 -3.97
N GLY A 64 -10.79 1.98 -3.00
CA GLY A 64 -10.11 2.19 -1.73
C GLY A 64 -9.85 0.88 -0.98
N LEU A 65 -10.83 -0.01 -0.93
CA LEU A 65 -10.68 -1.34 -0.31
C LEU A 65 -9.72 -2.24 -1.11
N PHE A 66 -9.69 -2.12 -2.44
CA PHE A 66 -8.74 -2.83 -3.28
C PHE A 66 -7.30 -2.42 -2.94
N ASN A 67 -7.05 -1.12 -2.73
CA ASN A 67 -5.76 -0.65 -2.25
C ASN A 67 -5.40 -1.23 -0.87
N THR A 68 -6.36 -1.33 0.06
CA THR A 68 -6.16 -2.00 1.35
C THR A 68 -5.69 -3.45 1.18
N LEU A 69 -6.32 -4.21 0.28
CA LEU A 69 -5.91 -5.60 0.00
C LEU A 69 -4.47 -5.68 -0.53
N PHE A 70 -4.06 -4.78 -1.40
CA PHE A 70 -2.67 -4.71 -1.87
C PHE A 70 -1.67 -4.42 -0.76
N LEU A 71 -1.99 -3.51 0.16
CA LEU A 71 -1.14 -3.21 1.31
C LEU A 71 -1.01 -4.41 2.25
N VAL A 72 -2.12 -5.10 2.53
CA VAL A 72 -2.13 -6.34 3.34
C VAL A 72 -1.31 -7.44 2.65
N PHE A 73 -1.51 -7.66 1.35
CA PHE A 73 -0.71 -8.62 0.58
C PHE A 73 0.77 -8.27 0.63
N GLY A 74 1.13 -7.00 0.43
CA GLY A 74 2.51 -6.52 0.55
C GLY A 74 3.11 -6.77 1.94
N SER A 75 2.31 -6.60 3.01
CA SER A 75 2.71 -6.90 4.38
C SER A 75 3.04 -8.38 4.58
N VAL A 76 2.15 -9.27 4.13
CA VAL A 76 2.36 -10.73 4.21
C VAL A 76 3.60 -11.12 3.40
N LEU A 77 3.75 -10.60 2.20
CA LEU A 77 4.92 -10.86 1.35
C LEU A 77 6.21 -10.39 2.01
N ALA A 78 6.25 -9.16 2.54
CA ALA A 78 7.43 -8.64 3.25
C ALA A 78 7.79 -9.51 4.47
N TRP A 79 6.79 -9.99 5.21
CA TRP A 79 7.01 -10.91 6.33
C TRP A 79 7.66 -12.22 5.88
N HIS A 80 7.19 -12.83 4.80
CA HIS A 80 7.77 -14.03 4.21
C HIS A 80 9.21 -13.79 3.71
N LEU A 81 9.45 -12.66 3.04
CA LEU A 81 10.80 -12.27 2.62
C LEU A 81 11.76 -12.13 3.81
N GLY A 82 11.27 -11.59 4.93
CA GLY A 82 12.03 -11.53 6.18
C GLY A 82 12.39 -12.91 6.72
N SER A 83 11.50 -13.88 6.63
CA SER A 83 11.77 -15.27 7.03
C SER A 83 12.76 -15.95 6.07
N LEU A 84 12.65 -15.72 4.77
CA LEU A 84 13.59 -16.22 3.77
C LEU A 84 14.98 -15.60 3.92
N ALA A 85 15.06 -14.31 4.27
CA ALA A 85 16.34 -13.61 4.46
C ALA A 85 17.21 -14.25 5.55
N SER A 86 16.59 -14.90 6.55
CA SER A 86 17.30 -15.60 7.61
C SER A 86 17.63 -17.06 7.30
N ARG A 87 16.84 -17.74 6.46
CA ARG A 87 16.93 -19.19 6.25
C ARG A 87 17.52 -19.57 4.89
N ALA A 88 17.13 -18.84 3.85
CA ALA A 88 17.50 -19.13 2.47
C ALA A 88 17.55 -17.83 1.63
N PRO A 89 18.51 -16.92 1.88
CA PRO A 89 18.56 -15.62 1.21
C PRO A 89 18.62 -15.72 -0.32
N GLN A 90 19.15 -16.82 -0.85
CA GLN A 90 19.20 -17.06 -2.30
C GLN A 90 17.81 -17.23 -2.93
N ALA A 91 16.83 -17.73 -2.15
CA ALA A 91 15.45 -17.95 -2.61
C ALA A 91 14.65 -16.65 -2.80
N ILE A 92 15.09 -15.53 -2.23
CA ILE A 92 14.42 -14.23 -2.40
C ILE A 92 14.44 -13.77 -3.87
N GLY A 93 15.54 -14.02 -4.58
CA GLY A 93 15.66 -13.66 -5.99
C GLY A 93 15.36 -12.17 -6.24
N PRO A 94 14.56 -11.83 -7.27
CA PRO A 94 14.14 -10.46 -7.59
C PRO A 94 12.96 -9.97 -6.77
N MET A 95 12.32 -10.81 -5.94
CA MET A 95 11.04 -10.51 -5.31
C MET A 95 11.11 -9.31 -4.34
N GLY A 96 12.23 -9.16 -3.62
CA GLY A 96 12.46 -8.01 -2.75
C GLY A 96 12.47 -6.70 -3.52
N TRP A 97 13.15 -6.68 -4.67
CA TRP A 97 13.17 -5.52 -5.56
C TRP A 97 11.83 -5.26 -6.23
N ALA A 98 11.08 -6.31 -6.61
CA ALA A 98 9.74 -6.16 -7.16
C ALA A 98 8.81 -5.47 -6.16
N LEU A 99 8.82 -5.89 -4.89
CA LEU A 99 8.04 -5.24 -3.84
C LEU A 99 8.50 -3.79 -3.60
N CYS A 100 9.81 -3.52 -3.63
CA CYS A 100 10.35 -2.17 -3.52
C CYS A 100 9.84 -1.28 -4.67
N MET A 101 9.86 -1.75 -5.92
CA MET A 101 9.39 -1.00 -7.09
C MET A 101 7.90 -0.68 -7.03
N VAL A 102 7.08 -1.59 -6.51
CA VAL A 102 5.64 -1.31 -6.23
C VAL A 102 5.51 -0.16 -5.23
N MET A 103 6.33 -0.14 -4.18
CA MET A 103 6.32 0.96 -3.20
C MET A 103 6.88 2.28 -3.77
N VAL A 104 7.84 2.24 -4.70
CA VAL A 104 8.28 3.44 -5.45
C VAL A 104 7.12 4.01 -6.26
N GLY A 105 6.40 3.17 -7.00
CA GLY A 105 5.18 3.59 -7.71
C GLY A 105 4.14 4.19 -6.77
N SER A 106 3.90 3.54 -5.63
CA SER A 106 3.01 4.07 -4.58
C SER A 106 3.46 5.44 -4.06
N LEU A 107 4.77 5.62 -3.82
CA LEU A 107 5.34 6.91 -3.38
C LEU A 107 5.08 8.01 -4.42
N VAL A 108 5.30 7.74 -5.71
CA VAL A 108 5.02 8.71 -6.78
C VAL A 108 3.56 9.11 -6.78
N LEU A 109 2.64 8.14 -6.68
CA LEU A 109 1.20 8.42 -6.60
C LEU A 109 0.85 9.21 -5.33
N CYS A 110 1.46 8.88 -4.19
CA CYS A 110 1.24 9.61 -2.95
C CYS A 110 1.70 11.07 -3.04
N CYS A 111 2.85 11.32 -3.65
CA CYS A 111 3.35 12.69 -3.88
C CYS A 111 2.42 13.52 -4.78
N ALA A 112 1.75 12.89 -5.75
CA ALA A 112 0.89 13.57 -6.70
C ALA A 112 -0.52 13.87 -6.15
N TRP A 113 -1.09 12.97 -5.35
CA TRP A 113 -2.53 13.02 -5.04
C TRP A 113 -2.91 12.81 -3.56
N PHE A 114 -1.95 12.54 -2.67
CA PHE A 114 -2.27 12.22 -1.29
C PHE A 114 -1.57 13.14 -0.28
N ASN A 115 -1.91 12.97 1.00
CA ASN A 115 -1.36 13.78 2.08
C ASN A 115 0.06 13.36 2.49
N ASN A 116 0.73 14.21 3.25
CA ASN A 116 2.11 14.00 3.69
C ASN A 116 2.32 12.72 4.53
N ILE A 117 1.28 12.22 5.21
CA ILE A 117 1.36 10.97 6.00
C ILE A 117 1.55 9.78 5.06
N ALA A 118 0.76 9.70 3.98
CA ALA A 118 0.90 8.65 2.97
C ALA A 118 2.27 8.70 2.28
N VAL A 119 2.75 9.91 1.96
CA VAL A 119 4.11 10.13 1.41
C VAL A 119 5.18 9.61 2.37
N ALA A 120 5.10 9.97 3.66
CA ALA A 120 6.07 9.55 4.66
C ALA A 120 6.11 8.02 4.82
N PHE A 121 4.95 7.36 4.93
CA PHE A 121 4.87 5.89 4.99
C PHE A 121 5.50 5.24 3.76
N SER A 122 5.14 5.70 2.56
CA SER A 122 5.67 5.16 1.31
C SER A 122 7.18 5.36 1.19
N ALA A 123 7.71 6.52 1.57
CA ALA A 123 9.14 6.81 1.54
C ALA A 123 9.93 5.88 2.48
N VAL A 124 9.47 5.71 3.73
CA VAL A 124 10.11 4.80 4.68
C VAL A 124 10.08 3.35 4.19
N LEU A 125 8.96 2.92 3.59
CA LEU A 125 8.84 1.58 3.00
C LEU A 125 9.82 1.36 1.85
N VAL A 126 9.99 2.33 0.95
CA VAL A 126 10.97 2.28 -0.15
C VAL A 126 12.38 2.12 0.41
N ILE A 127 12.75 2.90 1.43
CA ILE A 127 14.07 2.81 2.07
C ILE A 127 14.27 1.43 2.71
N CYS A 128 13.32 0.95 3.51
CA CYS A 128 13.44 -0.34 4.20
C CYS A 128 13.55 -1.51 3.21
N LEU A 129 12.68 -1.55 2.19
CA LEU A 129 12.65 -2.63 1.20
C LEU A 129 13.85 -2.60 0.27
N GLY A 130 14.26 -1.40 -0.17
CA GLY A 130 15.43 -1.22 -1.01
C GLY A 130 16.71 -1.65 -0.30
N TRP A 131 16.89 -1.20 0.95
CA TRP A 131 18.06 -1.60 1.74
C TRP A 131 18.06 -3.08 2.07
N ALA A 132 16.91 -3.67 2.46
CA ALA A 132 16.81 -5.11 2.70
C ALA A 132 17.20 -5.92 1.45
N SER A 133 16.68 -5.52 0.29
CA SER A 133 16.94 -6.19 -0.98
C SER A 133 18.43 -6.08 -1.40
N TRP A 134 19.05 -4.93 -1.12
CA TRP A 134 20.48 -4.73 -1.38
C TRP A 134 21.37 -5.62 -0.48
N LEU A 135 21.05 -5.71 0.82
CA LEU A 135 21.79 -6.57 1.75
C LEU A 135 21.71 -8.05 1.36
N VAL A 136 20.55 -8.52 0.90
CA VAL A 136 20.39 -9.90 0.41
C VAL A 136 21.23 -10.15 -0.83
N ARG A 137 21.37 -9.17 -1.73
CA ARG A 137 22.22 -9.29 -2.92
C ARG A 137 23.69 -9.40 -2.55
N GLY A 138 24.17 -8.62 -1.57
CA GLY A 138 25.56 -8.66 -1.10
C GLY A 138 25.94 -9.97 -0.39
N ALA A 139 24.98 -10.69 0.19
CA ALA A 139 25.22 -11.99 0.82
C ALA A 139 25.41 -13.15 -0.19
N LYS A 140 25.29 -12.89 -1.50
CA LYS A 140 25.49 -13.87 -2.58
C LYS A 140 26.93 -13.85 -3.16
N LEU A 141 27.74 -12.87 -2.76
CA LEU A 141 29.16 -12.74 -3.13
C LEU A 141 30.06 -13.25 -2.02
#